data_e7de363652acc699ebcf390ecd638550
#
_entry.id   e7de363652acc699ebcf390ecd638550
#
_cell.length_a   1.000
_cell.length_b   1.000
_cell.length_c   1.000
_cell.angle_alpha   90.00
_cell.angle_beta   90.00
_cell.angle_gamma   90.00
#
_symmetry.space_group_name_H-M   'P 1'
#
loop_
_entity.id
_entity.type
_entity.pdbx_description
1 polymer ?
#
loop_
_entity_poly.entity_id
_entity_poly.type
_entity_poly.pdbx_seq_one_letter_code
_entity_poly.pdbx_strand_id
1 'polypeptide(L)'
;GGPLTVTDRGVARYFMTVEEAVRLVLQAGSLAQGGEVFVLDMGKPVPILKLARQVIETAGYTVRDEDNPDGDIEIEITGLRPGEKMTEELTLSGLLINTAHPKIYSARENGLNELEIASVLRDLREALVANDEDLARQVVYRWVEGFAPPEALRKSS
;
A
#
# COMPACT_ATOMS: atom_id res chain seq x y z
N GLY A 1 -21.40 21.10 3.98
CA GLY A 1 -20.93 19.75 3.79
C GLY A 1 -20.53 19.13 5.11
N GLY A 2 -20.34 17.83 5.12
CA GLY A 2 -19.79 17.12 6.27
C GLY A 2 -18.28 17.24 6.35
N PRO A 3 -17.65 16.75 7.44
CA PRO A 3 -16.21 16.78 7.58
C PRO A 3 -15.52 15.93 6.50
N LEU A 4 -14.31 16.32 6.10
CA LEU A 4 -13.44 15.48 5.29
C LEU A 4 -12.59 14.63 6.25
N THR A 5 -12.58 13.31 6.08
CA THR A 5 -11.89 12.41 6.98
C THR A 5 -10.48 12.07 6.50
N VAL A 6 -9.52 12.06 7.41
CA VAL A 6 -8.13 11.61 7.21
C VAL A 6 -7.78 10.63 8.32
N THR A 7 -7.14 9.51 7.99
CA THR A 7 -6.90 8.44 8.97
C THR A 7 -5.83 8.80 9.99
N ASP A 8 -4.79 9.54 9.61
CA ASP A 8 -3.78 10.06 10.53
C ASP A 8 -3.10 11.30 9.95
N ARG A 9 -2.60 12.19 10.82
CA ARG A 9 -1.93 13.44 10.42
C ARG A 9 -0.64 13.22 9.62
N GLY A 10 0.05 12.12 9.86
CA GLY A 10 1.32 11.77 9.23
C GLY A 10 1.19 10.84 8.02
N VAL A 11 -0.02 10.39 7.68
CA VAL A 11 -0.23 9.51 6.53
C VAL A 11 0.17 10.19 5.23
N ALA A 12 0.99 9.50 4.45
CA ALA A 12 1.39 9.92 3.12
C ALA A 12 1.15 8.81 2.09
N ARG A 13 0.84 9.19 0.85
CA ARG A 13 0.58 8.26 -0.26
C ARG A 13 1.29 8.73 -1.52
N TYR A 14 1.64 7.77 -2.35
CA TYR A 14 2.15 8.06 -3.68
C TYR A 14 0.99 8.32 -4.63
N PHE A 15 1.19 9.24 -5.55
CA PHE A 15 0.21 9.58 -6.57
C PHE A 15 0.84 9.58 -7.95
N MET A 16 0.08 9.09 -8.91
CA MET A 16 0.42 9.11 -10.32
C MET A 16 -0.85 9.36 -11.12
N THR A 17 -0.76 10.11 -12.22
CA THR A 17 -1.91 10.25 -13.10
C THR A 17 -2.20 8.93 -13.83
N VAL A 18 -3.46 8.71 -14.18
CA VAL A 18 -3.85 7.49 -14.94
C VAL A 18 -3.10 7.40 -16.27
N GLU A 19 -2.94 8.53 -16.95
CA GLU A 19 -2.22 8.59 -18.23
C GLU A 19 -0.75 8.20 -18.07
N GLU A 20 -0.06 8.72 -17.05
CA GLU A 20 1.33 8.36 -16.76
C GLU A 20 1.45 6.89 -16.39
N ALA A 21 0.57 6.38 -15.54
CA ALA A 21 0.54 4.97 -15.13
C ALA A 21 0.37 4.04 -16.33
N VAL A 22 -0.60 4.32 -17.21
CA VAL A 22 -0.83 3.51 -18.42
C VAL A 22 0.40 3.52 -19.35
N ARG A 23 1.00 4.68 -19.58
CA ARG A 23 2.22 4.77 -20.41
C ARG A 23 3.37 3.95 -19.83
N LEU A 24 3.62 4.05 -18.53
CA LEU A 24 4.71 3.33 -17.87
C LEU A 24 4.45 1.82 -17.85
N VAL A 25 3.21 1.37 -17.64
CA VAL A 25 2.84 -0.06 -17.70
C VAL A 25 3.08 -0.64 -19.08
N LEU A 26 2.68 0.06 -20.16
CA LEU A 26 2.93 -0.38 -21.54
C LEU A 26 4.43 -0.46 -21.85
N GLN A 27 5.21 0.51 -21.35
CA GLN A 27 6.67 0.51 -21.52
C GLN A 27 7.32 -0.60 -20.69
N ALA A 28 6.89 -0.84 -19.44
CA ALA A 28 7.36 -1.96 -18.62
C ALA A 28 7.09 -3.30 -19.33
N GLY A 29 5.90 -3.48 -19.91
CA GLY A 29 5.57 -4.65 -20.71
C GLY A 29 6.50 -4.87 -21.91
N SER A 30 6.98 -3.79 -22.53
CA SER A 30 7.94 -3.89 -23.64
C SER A 30 9.37 -4.24 -23.19
N LEU A 31 9.70 -4.01 -21.93
CA LEU A 31 11.00 -4.38 -21.31
C LEU A 31 11.00 -5.79 -20.74
N ALA A 32 9.83 -6.38 -20.52
CA ALA A 32 9.68 -7.66 -19.87
C ALA A 32 10.22 -8.80 -20.73
N GLN A 33 10.92 -9.73 -20.08
CA GLN A 33 11.41 -10.99 -20.65
C GLN A 33 10.69 -12.21 -20.07
N GLY A 34 10.03 -12.04 -18.92
CA GLY A 34 9.21 -13.02 -18.23
C GLY A 34 9.58 -13.16 -16.75
N GLY A 35 8.58 -13.03 -15.89
CA GLY A 35 8.74 -13.22 -14.44
C GLY A 35 9.30 -12.03 -13.66
N GLU A 36 9.60 -10.90 -14.31
CA GLU A 36 10.05 -9.69 -13.62
C GLU A 36 8.90 -8.97 -12.93
N VAL A 37 9.20 -8.36 -11.79
CA VAL A 37 8.34 -7.38 -11.14
C VAL A 37 8.90 -6.00 -11.42
N PHE A 38 8.09 -5.12 -12.02
CA PHE A 38 8.48 -3.75 -12.26
C PHE A 38 7.87 -2.80 -11.24
N VAL A 39 8.67 -1.86 -10.78
CA VAL A 39 8.26 -0.78 -9.88
C VAL A 39 8.35 0.54 -10.63
N LEU A 40 7.26 1.29 -10.60
CA LEU A 40 7.19 2.60 -11.25
C LEU A 40 7.63 3.69 -10.26
N ASP A 41 8.45 4.62 -10.72
CA ASP A 41 8.83 5.81 -9.95
C ASP A 41 7.63 6.75 -9.83
N MET A 42 7.06 6.80 -8.65
CA MET A 42 5.95 7.69 -8.32
C MET A 42 6.40 8.98 -7.63
N GLY A 43 7.72 9.23 -7.58
CA GLY A 43 8.30 10.39 -6.92
C GLY A 43 8.18 10.35 -5.40
N LYS A 44 7.91 11.49 -4.79
CA LYS A 44 7.80 11.61 -3.33
C LYS A 44 6.37 11.37 -2.86
N PRO A 45 6.18 10.70 -1.71
CA PRO A 45 4.85 10.54 -1.13
C PRO A 45 4.29 11.90 -0.70
N VAL A 46 3.00 12.10 -0.92
CA VAL A 46 2.27 13.33 -0.60
C VAL A 46 1.53 13.13 0.72
N PRO A 47 1.73 14.03 1.71
CA PRO A 47 0.95 14.00 2.95
C PRO A 47 -0.54 14.20 2.67
N ILE A 48 -1.37 13.26 3.12
CA ILE A 48 -2.83 13.28 2.84
C ILE A 48 -3.50 14.49 3.48
N LEU A 49 -3.08 14.90 4.67
CA LEU A 49 -3.61 16.09 5.32
C LEU A 49 -3.39 17.36 4.48
N LYS A 50 -2.22 17.49 3.85
CA LYS A 50 -1.92 18.60 2.94
C LYS A 50 -2.81 18.58 1.70
N LEU A 51 -2.98 17.38 1.12
CA LEU A 51 -3.86 17.19 -0.03
C LEU A 51 -5.31 17.52 0.32
N ALA A 52 -5.79 17.09 1.49
CA ALA A 52 -7.14 17.39 1.98
C ALA A 52 -7.39 18.90 2.07
N ARG A 53 -6.45 19.67 2.67
CA ARG A 53 -6.52 21.14 2.72
C ARG A 53 -6.60 21.74 1.32
N GLN A 54 -5.70 21.32 0.44
CA GLN A 54 -5.64 21.83 -0.92
C GLN A 54 -6.92 21.54 -1.71
N VAL A 55 -7.56 20.39 -1.52
CA VAL A 55 -8.84 20.04 -2.17
C VAL A 55 -9.96 20.95 -1.68
N ILE A 56 -10.05 21.20 -0.36
CA ILE A 56 -11.03 22.11 0.23
C ILE A 56 -10.86 23.53 -0.35
N GLU A 57 -9.65 24.06 -0.35
CA GLU A 57 -9.32 25.40 -0.84
C GLU A 57 -9.58 25.54 -2.34
N THR A 58 -9.20 24.53 -3.14
CA THR A 58 -9.43 24.53 -4.59
C THR A 58 -10.93 24.48 -4.94
N ALA A 59 -11.75 23.88 -4.07
CA ALA A 59 -13.20 23.86 -4.21
C ALA A 59 -13.87 25.20 -3.77
N GLY A 60 -13.07 26.19 -3.34
CA GLY A 60 -13.56 27.52 -2.94
C GLY A 60 -14.06 27.59 -1.50
N TYR A 61 -13.71 26.59 -0.67
CA TYR A 61 -14.06 26.55 0.75
C TYR A 61 -12.85 26.82 1.64
N THR A 62 -13.12 27.12 2.91
CA THR A 62 -12.10 27.31 3.93
C THR A 62 -12.05 26.12 4.89
N VAL A 63 -10.83 25.79 5.37
CA VAL A 63 -10.68 24.74 6.38
C VAL A 63 -11.09 25.27 7.73
N ARG A 64 -11.91 24.51 8.46
CA ARG A 64 -12.24 24.76 9.87
C ARG A 64 -11.21 24.07 10.73
N ASP A 65 -10.44 24.85 11.50
CA ASP A 65 -9.46 24.39 12.48
C ASP A 65 -9.31 25.42 13.59
N GLU A 66 -8.28 25.24 14.44
CA GLU A 66 -7.99 26.14 15.58
C GLU A 66 -7.66 27.58 15.12
N ASP A 67 -7.02 27.71 13.96
CA ASP A 67 -6.65 29.02 13.38
C ASP A 67 -7.84 29.70 12.67
N ASN A 68 -8.85 28.93 12.23
CA ASN A 68 -10.05 29.40 11.55
C ASN A 68 -11.31 28.65 12.03
N PRO A 69 -11.83 28.95 13.24
CA PRO A 69 -12.97 28.27 13.83
C PRO A 69 -14.28 28.38 13.02
N ASP A 70 -14.43 29.46 12.25
CA ASP A 70 -15.59 29.73 11.40
C ASP A 70 -15.46 29.17 9.98
N GLY A 71 -14.42 28.37 9.72
CA GLY A 71 -14.19 27.75 8.41
C GLY A 71 -15.35 26.82 7.99
N ASP A 72 -15.42 26.54 6.69
CA ASP A 72 -16.54 25.82 6.07
C ASP A 72 -16.48 24.31 6.33
N ILE A 73 -15.29 23.70 6.23
CA ILE A 73 -15.12 22.25 6.23
C ILE A 73 -14.03 21.85 7.24
N GLU A 74 -14.40 21.00 8.19
CA GLU A 74 -13.49 20.39 9.15
C GLU A 74 -12.77 19.20 8.54
N ILE A 75 -11.50 18.96 8.98
CA ILE A 75 -10.77 17.74 8.69
C ILE A 75 -10.73 16.90 9.97
N GLU A 76 -11.47 15.79 9.97
CA GLU A 76 -11.57 14.87 11.09
C GLU A 76 -10.51 13.77 10.98
N ILE A 77 -9.79 13.51 12.08
CA ILE A 77 -8.81 12.40 12.16
C ILE A 77 -9.52 11.17 12.74
N THR A 78 -9.67 10.11 11.93
CA THR A 78 -10.46 8.93 12.30
C THR A 78 -9.66 7.79 12.92
N GLY A 79 -8.33 7.87 12.90
CA GLY A 79 -7.43 6.78 13.28
C GLY A 79 -7.12 5.84 12.10
N LEU A 80 -5.94 5.19 12.18
CA LEU A 80 -5.51 4.19 11.20
C LEU A 80 -6.39 2.93 11.28
N ARG A 81 -6.71 2.35 10.14
CA ARG A 81 -7.38 1.04 10.08
C ARG A 81 -6.39 -0.08 10.38
N PRO A 82 -6.85 -1.25 10.85
CA PRO A 82 -5.99 -2.42 11.00
C PRO A 82 -5.25 -2.74 9.69
N GLY A 83 -3.92 -2.81 9.75
CA GLY A 83 -3.07 -3.08 8.59
C GLY A 83 -2.77 -1.86 7.70
N GLU A 84 -3.33 -0.70 7.98
CA GLU A 84 -3.00 0.53 7.23
C GLU A 84 -1.61 1.04 7.62
N LYS A 85 -0.76 1.31 6.62
CA LYS A 85 0.58 1.87 6.81
C LYS A 85 0.56 3.40 6.77
N MET A 86 1.48 4.03 7.52
CA MET A 86 1.70 5.49 7.45
C MET A 86 2.15 5.93 6.05
N THR A 87 3.05 5.15 5.44
CA THR A 87 3.52 5.32 4.05
C THR A 87 3.66 3.95 3.42
N GLU A 88 3.25 3.81 2.17
CA GLU A 88 3.38 2.55 1.42
C GLU A 88 4.84 2.28 1.04
N GLU A 89 5.22 1.01 1.09
CA GLU A 89 6.49 0.50 0.59
C GLU A 89 6.32 0.05 -0.86
N LEU A 90 7.20 0.49 -1.74
CA LEU A 90 7.13 0.15 -3.17
C LEU A 90 7.74 -1.22 -3.48
N THR A 91 8.55 -1.77 -2.57
CA THR A 91 9.19 -3.11 -2.68
C THR A 91 9.47 -3.65 -1.28
N LEU A 92 9.41 -4.95 -1.10
CA LEU A 92 9.72 -5.62 0.16
C LEU A 92 11.24 -5.76 0.37
N SER A 93 11.97 -6.08 -0.68
CA SER A 93 13.43 -6.29 -0.62
C SER A 93 14.23 -4.98 -0.57
N GLY A 94 13.63 -3.86 -0.99
CA GLY A 94 14.34 -2.59 -1.16
C GLY A 94 15.35 -2.57 -2.31
N LEU A 95 15.53 -3.69 -3.02
CA LEU A 95 16.49 -3.83 -4.11
C LEU A 95 15.83 -3.48 -5.44
N LEU A 96 16.09 -2.27 -5.92
CA LEU A 96 15.64 -1.79 -7.23
C LEU A 96 16.81 -1.74 -8.22
N ILE A 97 16.60 -2.35 -9.37
CA ILE A 97 17.56 -2.38 -10.48
C ILE A 97 17.07 -1.42 -11.55
N ASN A 98 17.93 -0.53 -12.01
CA ASN A 98 17.61 0.37 -13.09
C ASN A 98 17.30 -0.40 -14.38
N THR A 99 16.30 0.05 -15.12
CA THR A 99 16.01 -0.43 -16.47
C THR A 99 16.49 0.58 -17.53
N ALA A 100 16.22 0.31 -18.78
CA ALA A 100 16.47 1.28 -19.86
C ALA A 100 15.57 2.54 -19.77
N HIS A 101 14.52 2.49 -18.94
CA HIS A 101 13.60 3.61 -18.73
C HIS A 101 13.84 4.27 -17.36
N PRO A 102 14.03 5.61 -17.26
CA PRO A 102 14.43 6.28 -16.02
C PRO A 102 13.39 6.22 -14.90
N LYS A 103 12.12 5.94 -15.20
CA LYS A 103 11.03 5.83 -14.24
C LYS A 103 10.53 4.40 -14.04
N ILE A 104 11.24 3.40 -14.54
CA ILE A 104 10.88 1.99 -14.39
C ILE A 104 12.06 1.26 -13.79
N TYR A 105 11.85 0.65 -12.64
CA TYR A 105 12.82 -0.21 -11.97
C TYR A 105 12.36 -1.66 -12.04
N SER A 106 13.30 -2.59 -12.06
CA SER A 106 13.02 -4.00 -11.82
C SER A 106 13.29 -4.31 -10.34
N ALA A 107 12.31 -4.84 -9.64
CA ALA A 107 12.47 -5.32 -8.28
C ALA A 107 13.00 -6.75 -8.31
N ARG A 108 14.00 -7.03 -7.46
CA ARG A 108 14.47 -8.39 -7.22
C ARG A 108 13.79 -8.89 -5.95
N GLU A 109 12.62 -9.50 -6.11
CA GLU A 109 11.89 -10.10 -5.01
C GLU A 109 12.25 -11.58 -4.88
N ASN A 110 12.31 -12.08 -3.63
CA ASN A 110 12.45 -13.50 -3.37
C ASN A 110 11.11 -14.19 -3.63
N GLY A 111 11.02 -14.92 -4.72
CA GLY A 111 9.82 -15.70 -5.06
C GLY A 111 9.88 -17.11 -4.46
N LEU A 112 8.70 -17.65 -4.15
CA LEU A 112 8.56 -19.07 -3.84
C LEU A 112 8.71 -19.89 -5.12
N ASN A 113 9.33 -21.06 -5.02
CA ASN A 113 9.35 -22.01 -6.13
C ASN A 113 7.99 -22.71 -6.31
N GLU A 114 7.81 -23.42 -7.43
CA GLU A 114 6.53 -24.06 -7.76
C GLU A 114 6.04 -25.05 -6.68
N LEU A 115 6.94 -25.80 -6.06
CA LEU A 115 6.60 -26.76 -5.00
C LEU A 115 6.15 -26.07 -3.72
N GLU A 116 6.83 -24.98 -3.36
CA GLU A 116 6.44 -24.14 -2.24
C GLU A 116 5.07 -23.52 -2.47
N ILE A 117 4.82 -22.94 -3.65
CA ILE A 117 3.51 -22.39 -4.02
C ILE A 117 2.43 -23.47 -3.95
N ALA A 118 2.68 -24.65 -4.50
CA ALA A 118 1.73 -25.78 -4.44
C ALA A 118 1.41 -26.17 -2.98
N SER A 119 2.42 -26.19 -2.10
CA SER A 119 2.21 -26.47 -0.68
C SER A 119 1.37 -25.39 0.00
N VAL A 120 1.70 -24.12 -0.20
CA VAL A 120 0.94 -22.98 0.36
C VAL A 120 -0.53 -23.05 -0.05
N LEU A 121 -0.79 -23.25 -1.36
CA LEU A 121 -2.15 -23.29 -1.88
C LEU A 121 -2.94 -24.48 -1.36
N ARG A 122 -2.30 -25.62 -1.15
CA ARG A 122 -2.92 -26.79 -0.51
C ARG A 122 -3.30 -26.49 0.93
N ASP A 123 -2.34 -25.98 1.72
CA ASP A 123 -2.54 -25.71 3.13
C ASP A 123 -3.63 -24.65 3.35
N LEU A 124 -3.66 -23.59 2.51
CA LEU A 124 -4.76 -22.61 2.52
C LEU A 124 -6.11 -23.23 2.16
N ARG A 125 -6.15 -24.12 1.17
CA ARG A 125 -7.39 -24.80 0.78
C ARG A 125 -7.92 -25.69 1.91
N GLU A 126 -7.04 -26.41 2.59
CA GLU A 126 -7.40 -27.24 3.76
C GLU A 126 -7.98 -26.36 4.87
N ALA A 127 -7.36 -25.24 5.21
CA ALA A 127 -7.85 -24.28 6.20
C ALA A 127 -9.24 -23.72 5.82
N LEU A 128 -9.44 -23.36 4.55
CA LEU A 128 -10.72 -22.85 4.06
C LEU A 128 -11.83 -23.91 4.09
N VAL A 129 -11.54 -25.15 3.72
CA VAL A 129 -12.50 -26.27 3.77
C VAL A 129 -12.89 -26.57 5.23
N ALA A 130 -11.93 -26.48 6.16
CA ALA A 130 -12.17 -26.65 7.60
C ALA A 130 -12.86 -25.43 8.23
N ASN A 131 -12.99 -24.31 7.51
CA ASN A 131 -13.43 -23.01 8.02
C ASN A 131 -12.61 -22.55 9.24
N ASP A 132 -11.29 -22.84 9.21
CA ASP A 132 -10.32 -22.53 10.26
C ASP A 132 -9.55 -21.26 9.89
N GLU A 133 -10.02 -20.13 10.43
CA GLU A 133 -9.43 -18.82 10.17
C GLU A 133 -8.01 -18.70 10.76
N ASP A 134 -7.77 -19.31 11.92
CA ASP A 134 -6.47 -19.24 12.59
C ASP A 134 -5.42 -20.02 11.80
N LEU A 135 -5.76 -21.19 11.29
CA LEU A 135 -4.90 -21.97 10.42
C LEU A 135 -4.60 -21.21 9.12
N ALA A 136 -5.61 -20.60 8.49
CA ALA A 136 -5.41 -19.78 7.28
C ALA A 136 -4.45 -18.61 7.54
N ARG A 137 -4.61 -17.91 8.68
CA ARG A 137 -3.70 -16.84 9.09
C ARG A 137 -2.27 -17.34 9.33
N GLN A 138 -2.09 -18.51 9.97
CA GLN A 138 -0.77 -19.10 10.19
C GLN A 138 -0.06 -19.41 8.89
N VAL A 139 -0.77 -19.95 7.89
CA VAL A 139 -0.19 -20.18 6.55
C VAL A 139 0.30 -18.86 5.95
N VAL A 140 -0.51 -17.79 6.01
CA VAL A 140 -0.11 -16.48 5.49
C VAL A 140 1.11 -15.93 6.24
N TYR A 141 1.13 -16.00 7.59
CA TYR A 141 2.27 -15.54 8.39
C TYR A 141 3.58 -16.28 8.07
N ARG A 142 3.47 -17.56 7.75
CA ARG A 142 4.64 -18.38 7.43
C ARG A 142 5.27 -18.04 6.08
N TRP A 143 4.44 -17.71 5.09
CA TRP A 143 4.86 -17.67 3.70
C TRP A 143 4.90 -16.26 3.09
N VAL A 144 4.22 -15.29 3.69
CA VAL A 144 4.20 -13.91 3.19
C VAL A 144 5.23 -13.08 3.96
N GLU A 145 6.31 -12.73 3.28
CA GLU A 145 7.37 -11.89 3.84
C GLU A 145 6.82 -10.52 4.26
N GLY A 146 7.25 -10.04 5.43
CA GLY A 146 6.80 -8.75 5.98
C GLY A 146 5.40 -8.76 6.61
N PHE A 147 4.66 -9.86 6.51
CA PHE A 147 3.37 -9.99 7.18
C PHE A 147 3.58 -10.49 8.62
N ALA A 148 3.39 -9.60 9.60
CA ALA A 148 3.59 -9.93 11.02
C ALA A 148 2.25 -10.20 11.71
N PRO A 149 2.18 -11.21 12.62
CA PRO A 149 0.98 -11.44 13.42
C PRO A 149 0.70 -10.24 14.36
N PRO A 150 -0.57 -9.95 14.67
CA PRO A 150 -0.92 -9.00 15.69
C PRO A 150 -0.20 -9.32 17.02
N GLU A 151 0.17 -8.30 17.81
CA GLU A 151 0.93 -8.47 19.06
C GLU A 151 0.32 -9.49 20.04
N ALA A 152 -0.99 -9.70 20.00
CA ALA A 152 -1.69 -10.68 20.80
C ALA A 152 -1.27 -12.14 20.56
N LEU A 153 -0.85 -12.49 19.34
CA LEU A 153 -0.41 -13.83 18.98
C LEU A 153 1.08 -14.10 19.28
N ARG A 154 1.88 -13.06 19.56
CA ARG A 154 3.29 -13.20 19.93
C ARG A 154 3.51 -13.68 21.37
N LYS A 155 2.48 -13.63 22.22
CA LYS A 155 2.56 -13.98 23.65
C LYS A 155 2.16 -15.43 23.98
N SER A 156 1.78 -16.23 22.98
CA SER A 156 1.31 -17.62 23.18
C SER A 156 2.22 -18.69 22.56
N SER A 157 3.50 -18.37 22.29
CA SER A 157 4.51 -19.34 21.79
C SER A 157 5.61 -19.54 22.80
#